data_13455c09d19007d963c3726ab06a445d
#
_entry.id   13455c09d19007d963c3726ab06a445d
#
_cell.length_a   1.000
_cell.length_b   1.000
_cell.length_c   1.000
_cell.angle_alpha   90.00
_cell.angle_beta   90.00
_cell.angle_gamma   90.00
#
_symmetry.space_group_name_H-M   'P 1'
#
loop_
_entity.id
_entity.type
_entity.pdbx_description
1 polymer ?
#
loop_
_entity_poly.entity_id
_entity_poly.type
_entity_poly.pdbx_seq_one_letter_code
_entity_poly.pdbx_strand_id
1 'polypeptide(L)'
;PTHNKVHAGWAVGTYYVRQINDKEWFGIGAFPRFAMVSEFERNSKASTNAFFSKLNGVSVTPTYAHKFDKKWSAAVGAEINYVGLELQKNLVIPTAGVNGTTQIEGESYALGWNAAANYAFDDKNEIGVVYRSRIKHSLEADLKGYGTKSPASPLGGSNDVFGNAYGVVTLPDSWDIGYNHKFDKKTRLELKATRTNWSTYDALNVYFDKSLIGITGKVESSPSAKNWSDGWRYAIGLEHN
;
A
#
# COMPACT_ATOMS: atom_id res chain seq x y z
N PRO A 1 -24.06 -4.61 -15.40
CA PRO A 1 -23.10 -3.58 -14.98
C PRO A 1 -22.45 -4.01 -13.67
N THR A 2 -21.11 -4.03 -13.63
CA THR A 2 -20.35 -4.28 -12.42
C THR A 2 -20.20 -2.96 -11.68
N HIS A 3 -20.86 -2.83 -10.53
CA HIS A 3 -20.68 -1.67 -9.66
C HIS A 3 -19.64 -1.99 -8.59
N ASN A 4 -18.66 -1.11 -8.45
CA ASN A 4 -17.74 -1.13 -7.32
C ASN A 4 -18.44 -0.49 -6.12
N LYS A 5 -18.47 -1.17 -4.97
CA LYS A 5 -18.98 -0.58 -3.74
C LYS A 5 -17.91 0.36 -3.17
N VAL A 6 -18.29 1.60 -2.95
CA VAL A 6 -17.40 2.60 -2.35
C VAL A 6 -17.45 2.47 -0.83
N HIS A 7 -16.29 2.23 -0.22
CA HIS A 7 -16.14 2.21 1.24
C HIS A 7 -15.58 3.54 1.72
N ALA A 8 -16.20 4.11 2.74
CA ALA A 8 -15.62 5.24 3.46
C ALA A 8 -14.41 4.76 4.27
N GLY A 9 -13.28 5.43 4.11
CA GLY A 9 -12.06 5.14 4.84
C GLY A 9 -11.58 6.36 5.62
N TRP A 10 -11.08 6.14 6.84
CA TRP A 10 -10.43 7.16 7.64
C TRP A 10 -8.91 7.04 7.46
N ALA A 11 -8.27 8.13 7.09
CA ALA A 11 -6.83 8.23 6.99
C ALA A 11 -6.34 9.17 8.11
N VAL A 12 -6.04 8.60 9.29
CA VAL A 12 -5.57 9.36 10.44
C VAL A 12 -4.05 9.27 10.50
N GLY A 13 -3.38 10.43 10.56
CA GLY A 13 -1.96 10.54 10.82
C GLY A 13 -1.72 11.19 12.19
N THR A 14 -0.74 10.71 12.93
CA THR A 14 -0.27 11.31 14.17
C THR A 14 1.22 11.58 14.09
N TYR A 15 1.65 12.67 14.70
CA TYR A 15 3.04 13.13 14.63
C TYR A 15 3.47 13.68 15.97
N TYR A 16 4.70 13.39 16.35
CA TYR A 16 5.38 14.01 17.48
C TYR A 16 6.73 14.54 17.01
N VAL A 17 7.05 15.75 17.40
CA VAL A 17 8.34 16.40 17.09
C VAL A 17 8.91 17.00 18.36
N ARG A 18 10.21 16.77 18.59
CA ARG A 18 10.96 17.33 19.69
C ARG A 18 12.21 18.03 19.16
N GLN A 19 12.42 19.25 19.56
CA GLN A 19 13.67 19.96 19.36
C GLN A 19 14.71 19.43 20.36
N ILE A 20 15.88 19.03 19.86
CA ILE A 20 17.01 18.55 20.68
C ILE A 20 17.89 19.74 21.08
N ASN A 21 18.21 20.60 20.10
CA ASN A 21 18.94 21.85 20.26
C ASN A 21 18.57 22.83 19.13
N ASP A 22 19.24 23.98 19.03
CA ASP A 22 18.91 25.03 18.04
C ASP A 22 19.01 24.60 16.57
N LYS A 23 19.66 23.46 16.31
CA LYS A 23 19.89 22.95 14.94
C LYS A 23 19.33 21.55 14.68
N GLU A 24 18.86 20.86 15.70
CA GLU A 24 18.52 19.44 15.61
C GLU A 24 17.14 19.14 16.16
N TRP A 25 16.42 18.30 15.44
CA TRP A 25 15.08 17.81 15.81
C TRP A 25 14.99 16.31 15.59
N PHE A 26 14.22 15.69 16.46
CA PHE A 26 13.75 14.32 16.29
C PHE A 26 12.24 14.35 16.16
N GLY A 27 11.72 13.55 15.22
CA GLY A 27 10.29 13.35 15.02
C GLY A 27 9.95 11.88 14.84
N ILE A 28 8.71 11.56 15.14
CA ILE A 28 8.12 10.27 14.82
C ILE A 28 6.72 10.49 14.26
N GLY A 29 6.41 9.90 13.13
CA GLY A 29 5.09 9.94 12.52
C GLY A 29 4.51 8.55 12.38
N ALA A 30 3.20 8.40 12.53
CA ALA A 30 2.46 7.20 12.18
C ALA A 30 1.29 7.58 11.26
N PHE A 31 1.23 7.01 10.07
CA PHE A 31 0.23 7.38 9.06
C PHE A 31 -0.02 6.23 8.06
N PRO A 32 -1.23 6.16 7.48
CA PRO A 32 -1.49 5.25 6.38
C PRO A 32 -0.73 5.73 5.13
N ARG A 33 0.16 4.88 4.61
CA ARG A 33 0.91 5.20 3.38
C ARG A 33 0.13 4.82 2.13
N PHE A 34 -0.45 3.62 2.13
CA PHE A 34 -1.29 3.11 1.05
C PHE A 34 -2.49 2.39 1.65
N ALA A 35 -3.66 2.67 1.08
CA ALA A 35 -4.88 1.96 1.40
C ALA A 35 -5.72 1.84 0.13
N MET A 36 -6.13 0.62 -0.20
CA MET A 36 -7.01 0.34 -1.33
C MET A 36 -8.04 -0.68 -0.90
N VAL A 37 -9.30 -0.41 -1.22
CA VAL A 37 -10.39 -1.38 -1.09
C VAL A 37 -11.17 -1.38 -2.39
N SER A 38 -11.41 -2.58 -2.90
CA SER A 38 -12.27 -2.79 -4.07
C SER A 38 -13.23 -3.93 -3.74
N GLU A 39 -14.53 -3.67 -3.86
CA GLU A 39 -15.57 -4.66 -3.63
C GLU A 39 -16.57 -4.62 -4.76
N PHE A 40 -16.80 -5.77 -5.36
CA PHE A 40 -17.82 -6.01 -6.38
C PHE A 40 -18.83 -7.03 -5.89
N GLU A 41 -19.98 -7.11 -6.55
CA GLU A 41 -20.94 -8.18 -6.27
C GLU A 41 -20.35 -9.55 -6.62
N ARG A 42 -20.63 -10.57 -5.79
CA ARG A 42 -20.12 -11.94 -5.99
C ARG A 42 -20.56 -12.58 -7.30
N ASN A 43 -21.68 -12.17 -7.86
CA ASN A 43 -22.21 -12.63 -9.15
C ASN A 43 -21.75 -11.77 -10.33
N SER A 44 -20.87 -10.82 -10.11
CA SER A 44 -20.32 -9.97 -11.19
C SER A 44 -19.34 -10.74 -12.08
N LYS A 45 -19.13 -10.27 -13.30
CA LYS A 45 -18.12 -10.84 -14.21
C LYS A 45 -16.68 -10.72 -13.68
N ALA A 46 -16.43 -9.81 -12.74
CA ALA A 46 -15.14 -9.63 -12.10
C ALA A 46 -14.88 -10.64 -10.97
N SER A 47 -15.88 -11.37 -10.50
CA SER A 47 -15.81 -12.22 -9.31
C SER A 47 -14.84 -13.40 -9.41
N THR A 48 -14.53 -13.86 -10.61
CA THR A 48 -13.51 -14.89 -10.86
C THR A 48 -12.08 -14.35 -10.78
N ASN A 49 -11.92 -13.03 -10.94
CA ASN A 49 -10.64 -12.35 -10.78
C ASN A 49 -10.42 -11.92 -9.32
N ALA A 50 -11.33 -11.10 -8.82
CA ALA A 50 -11.49 -10.78 -7.40
C ALA A 50 -12.82 -10.03 -7.23
N PHE A 51 -13.68 -10.44 -6.30
CA PHE A 51 -14.83 -9.63 -5.92
C PHE A 51 -14.53 -8.77 -4.68
N PHE A 52 -13.53 -9.13 -3.89
CA PHE A 52 -13.04 -8.32 -2.79
C PHE A 52 -11.51 -8.28 -2.81
N SER A 53 -10.96 -7.09 -2.65
CA SER A 53 -9.53 -6.84 -2.52
C SER A 53 -9.32 -5.70 -1.55
N LYS A 54 -8.51 -5.92 -0.52
CA LYS A 54 -8.16 -4.92 0.47
C LYS A 54 -6.66 -4.95 0.71
N LEU A 55 -6.04 -3.80 0.62
CA LEU A 55 -4.64 -3.56 0.97
C LEU A 55 -4.59 -2.39 1.94
N ASN A 56 -4.09 -2.61 3.14
CA ASN A 56 -3.86 -1.57 4.13
C ASN A 56 -2.38 -1.48 4.44
N GLY A 57 -1.79 -0.30 4.31
CA GLY A 57 -0.40 -0.05 4.66
C GLY A 57 -0.29 1.10 5.65
N VAL A 58 0.34 0.83 6.80
CA VAL A 58 0.61 1.83 7.84
C VAL A 58 2.11 1.94 8.03
N SER A 59 2.61 3.17 8.08
CA SER A 59 4.02 3.47 8.31
C SER A 59 4.23 4.15 9.65
N VAL A 60 5.31 3.74 10.34
CA VAL A 60 5.89 4.47 11.48
C VAL A 60 7.28 4.96 11.05
N THR A 61 7.51 6.27 11.19
CA THR A 61 8.71 6.93 10.64
C THR A 61 9.44 7.75 11.69
N PRO A 62 10.38 7.14 12.45
CA PRO A 62 11.35 7.93 13.21
C PRO A 62 12.25 8.70 12.24
N THR A 63 12.42 9.99 12.48
CA THR A 63 13.10 10.92 11.58
C THR A 63 13.99 11.87 12.38
N TYR A 64 15.20 12.07 11.92
CA TYR A 64 16.12 13.07 12.43
C TYR A 64 16.28 14.20 11.40
N ALA A 65 16.24 15.44 11.87
CA ALA A 65 16.41 16.63 11.04
C ALA A 65 17.52 17.54 11.59
N HIS A 66 18.29 18.12 10.66
CA HIS A 66 19.36 19.05 10.95
C HIS A 66 19.23 20.33 10.14
N LYS A 67 19.38 21.45 10.80
CA LYS A 67 19.44 22.78 10.20
C LYS A 67 20.89 23.22 10.08
N PHE A 68 21.43 23.26 8.85
CA PHE A 68 22.81 23.64 8.59
C PHE A 68 23.03 25.13 8.83
N ASP A 69 22.12 25.95 8.31
CA ASP A 69 22.14 27.40 8.42
C ASP A 69 20.71 28.00 8.38
N LYS A 70 20.57 29.29 8.15
CA LYS A 70 19.26 29.96 8.06
C LYS A 70 18.45 29.55 6.83
N LYS A 71 19.11 29.00 5.80
CA LYS A 71 18.48 28.65 4.52
C LYS A 71 18.30 27.15 4.32
N TRP A 72 19.26 26.32 4.76
CA TRP A 72 19.29 24.90 4.49
C TRP A 72 18.97 24.05 5.71
N SER A 73 18.09 23.09 5.50
CA SER A 73 17.87 21.99 6.42
C SER A 73 17.66 20.69 5.67
N ALA A 74 17.98 19.58 6.30
CA ALA A 74 17.72 18.25 5.78
C ALA A 74 17.23 17.31 6.88
N ALA A 75 16.57 16.23 6.46
CA ALA A 75 16.11 15.19 7.36
C ALA A 75 16.32 13.82 6.72
N VAL A 76 16.53 12.82 7.56
CA VAL A 76 16.58 11.40 7.18
C VAL A 76 15.81 10.58 8.20
N GLY A 77 15.06 9.59 7.74
CA GLY A 77 14.27 8.73 8.60
C GLY A 77 14.26 7.28 8.12
N ALA A 78 14.12 6.39 9.08
CA ALA A 78 13.73 5.02 8.78
C ALA A 78 12.20 4.97 8.60
N GLU A 79 11.72 3.97 7.89
CA GLU A 79 10.29 3.70 7.74
C GLU A 79 10.03 2.24 8.06
N ILE A 80 9.27 1.99 9.12
CA ILE A 80 8.77 0.66 9.47
C ILE A 80 7.35 0.61 8.91
N ASN A 81 7.13 -0.23 7.92
CA ASN A 81 5.83 -0.34 7.26
C ASN A 81 5.20 -1.70 7.52
N TYR A 82 3.94 -1.67 7.91
CA TYR A 82 3.05 -2.82 7.99
C TYR A 82 2.11 -2.83 6.79
N VAL A 83 1.90 -4.00 6.20
CA VAL A 83 0.91 -4.24 5.15
C VAL A 83 0.04 -5.42 5.53
N GLY A 84 -1.28 -5.23 5.47
CA GLY A 84 -2.29 -6.29 5.50
C GLY A 84 -2.96 -6.41 4.13
N LEU A 85 -3.08 -7.63 3.63
CA LEU A 85 -3.70 -7.97 2.35
C LEU A 85 -4.85 -8.95 2.59
N GLU A 86 -6.00 -8.67 1.96
CA GLU A 86 -7.11 -9.62 1.86
C GLU A 86 -7.61 -9.67 0.42
N LEU A 87 -7.72 -10.88 -0.13
CA LEU A 87 -8.26 -11.13 -1.47
C LEU A 87 -9.32 -12.21 -1.40
N GLN A 88 -10.48 -11.98 -2.05
CA GLN A 88 -11.52 -12.98 -2.19
C GLN A 88 -11.94 -13.09 -3.66
N LYS A 89 -12.05 -14.31 -4.18
CA LYS A 89 -12.49 -14.59 -5.54
C LYS A 89 -13.35 -15.83 -5.62
N ASN A 90 -14.21 -15.90 -6.61
CA ASN A 90 -14.93 -17.13 -6.92
C ASN A 90 -14.02 -18.07 -7.71
N LEU A 91 -14.05 -19.34 -7.36
CA LEU A 91 -13.40 -20.43 -8.09
C LEU A 91 -14.48 -21.32 -8.71
N VAL A 92 -14.59 -21.28 -10.01
CA VAL A 92 -15.55 -22.08 -10.77
C VAL A 92 -14.78 -22.96 -11.75
N ILE A 93 -14.87 -24.28 -11.56
CA ILE A 93 -14.29 -25.28 -12.45
C ILE A 93 -15.40 -26.25 -12.88
N PRO A 94 -16.14 -25.96 -13.96
CA PRO A 94 -17.30 -26.76 -14.36
C PRO A 94 -16.99 -28.23 -14.60
N THR A 95 -15.85 -28.54 -15.20
CA THR A 95 -15.41 -29.89 -15.52
C THR A 95 -15.11 -30.74 -14.27
N ALA A 96 -14.78 -30.08 -13.14
CA ALA A 96 -14.53 -30.72 -11.87
C ALA A 96 -15.71 -30.57 -10.88
N GLY A 97 -16.81 -29.93 -11.28
CA GLY A 97 -17.95 -29.65 -10.42
C GLY A 97 -17.66 -28.70 -9.26
N VAL A 98 -16.62 -27.88 -9.38
CA VAL A 98 -16.21 -26.93 -8.34
C VAL A 98 -16.91 -25.59 -8.55
N ASN A 99 -17.62 -25.14 -7.51
CA ASN A 99 -18.23 -23.81 -7.45
C ASN A 99 -18.06 -23.28 -6.00
N GLY A 100 -16.97 -22.62 -5.76
CA GLY A 100 -16.58 -22.19 -4.41
C GLY A 100 -16.01 -20.78 -4.38
N THR A 101 -15.53 -20.41 -3.21
CA THR A 101 -14.87 -19.14 -2.93
C THR A 101 -13.50 -19.40 -2.34
N THR A 102 -12.50 -18.64 -2.77
CA THR A 102 -11.18 -18.62 -2.14
C THR A 102 -10.95 -17.29 -1.47
N GLN A 103 -10.34 -17.32 -0.29
CA GLN A 103 -9.91 -16.16 0.49
C GLN A 103 -8.44 -16.32 0.82
N ILE A 104 -7.68 -15.24 0.67
CA ILE A 104 -6.27 -15.15 1.00
C ILE A 104 -6.15 -13.96 1.95
N GLU A 105 -5.63 -14.20 3.13
CA GLU A 105 -5.34 -13.17 4.13
C GLU A 105 -3.88 -13.28 4.54
N GLY A 106 -3.16 -12.16 4.52
CA GLY A 106 -1.76 -12.14 4.91
C GLY A 106 -1.30 -10.77 5.36
N GLU A 107 -0.20 -10.78 6.07
CA GLU A 107 0.43 -9.57 6.57
C GLU A 107 1.94 -9.62 6.43
N SER A 108 2.57 -8.45 6.48
CA SER A 108 4.03 -8.33 6.40
C SER A 108 4.49 -7.03 7.01
N TYR A 109 5.67 -7.10 7.64
CA TYR A 109 6.44 -5.93 8.05
C TYR A 109 7.67 -5.81 7.16
N ALA A 110 7.98 -4.59 6.73
CA ALA A 110 9.17 -4.32 5.93
C ALA A 110 9.74 -2.94 6.25
N LEU A 111 11.01 -2.75 5.90
CA LEU A 111 11.74 -1.53 6.18
C LEU A 111 11.94 -0.72 4.90
N GLY A 112 11.78 0.56 5.03
CA GLY A 112 12.13 1.57 4.06
C GLY A 112 12.89 2.72 4.72
N TRP A 113 13.10 3.77 3.96
CA TRP A 113 13.72 5.00 4.44
C TRP A 113 13.14 6.20 3.71
N ASN A 114 13.33 7.38 4.30
CA ASN A 114 12.99 8.64 3.68
C ASN A 114 14.12 9.67 3.88
N ALA A 115 14.19 10.60 2.97
CA ALA A 115 15.09 11.74 3.07
C ALA A 115 14.37 13.00 2.60
N ALA A 116 14.68 14.12 3.23
CA ALA A 116 14.11 15.41 2.89
C ALA A 116 15.17 16.49 2.90
N ALA A 117 14.99 17.50 2.06
CA ALA A 117 15.75 18.73 2.09
C ALA A 117 14.80 19.91 1.95
N ASN A 118 15.10 20.99 2.64
CA ASN A 118 14.35 22.24 2.53
C ASN A 118 15.33 23.42 2.32
N TYR A 119 14.94 24.33 1.45
CA TYR A 119 15.69 25.54 1.17
C TYR A 119 14.78 26.77 1.26
N ALA A 120 15.12 27.68 2.15
CA ALA A 120 14.49 28.98 2.28
C ALA A 120 15.23 30.01 1.43
N PHE A 121 14.59 30.51 0.38
CA PHE A 121 15.13 31.59 -0.46
C PHE A 121 15.25 32.88 0.36
N ASP A 122 14.19 33.14 1.14
CA ASP A 122 14.02 34.27 2.05
C ASP A 122 13.02 33.92 3.17
N ASP A 123 12.60 34.89 3.97
CA ASP A 123 11.68 34.70 5.08
C ASP A 123 10.24 34.35 4.64
N LYS A 124 9.94 34.50 3.35
CA LYS A 124 8.61 34.27 2.77
C LYS A 124 8.54 33.07 1.85
N ASN A 125 9.65 32.66 1.26
CA ASN A 125 9.67 31.67 0.18
C ASN A 125 10.57 30.50 0.54
N GLU A 126 10.02 29.30 0.48
CA GLU A 126 10.77 28.06 0.71
C GLU A 126 10.34 26.96 -0.25
N ILE A 127 11.25 26.07 -0.57
CA ILE A 127 11.00 24.85 -1.32
C ILE A 127 11.49 23.65 -0.51
N GLY A 128 10.68 22.61 -0.49
CA GLY A 128 11.01 21.33 0.12
C GLY A 128 10.91 20.19 -0.86
N VAL A 129 11.79 19.22 -0.71
CA VAL A 129 11.77 17.95 -1.46
C VAL A 129 11.84 16.82 -0.47
N VAL A 130 10.97 15.82 -0.65
CA VAL A 130 10.96 14.59 0.14
C VAL A 130 10.99 13.39 -0.80
N TYR A 131 11.90 12.47 -0.55
CA TYR A 131 11.93 11.15 -1.17
C TYR A 131 11.54 10.09 -0.16
N ARG A 132 10.69 9.15 -0.56
CA ARG A 132 10.40 7.92 0.17
C ARG A 132 10.77 6.73 -0.67
N SER A 133 11.54 5.82 -0.09
CA SER A 133 12.00 4.63 -0.80
C SER A 133 10.84 3.67 -1.12
N ARG A 134 11.02 2.84 -2.13
CA ARG A 134 10.19 1.66 -2.31
C ARG A 134 10.37 0.70 -1.13
N ILE A 135 9.34 -0.09 -0.84
CA ILE A 135 9.36 -1.08 0.23
C ILE A 135 8.87 -2.40 -0.34
N LYS A 136 9.71 -3.42 -0.23
CA LYS A 136 9.39 -4.77 -0.69
C LYS A 136 8.88 -5.59 0.50
N HIS A 137 7.64 -6.04 0.41
CA HIS A 137 7.00 -6.92 1.38
C HIS A 137 7.02 -8.35 0.88
N SER A 138 7.48 -9.26 1.73
CA SER A 138 7.26 -10.69 1.58
C SER A 138 6.06 -11.06 2.45
N LEU A 139 4.96 -11.38 1.82
CA LEU A 139 3.69 -11.71 2.47
C LEU A 139 3.65 -13.21 2.75
N GLU A 140 3.37 -13.57 4.00
CA GLU A 140 2.90 -14.88 4.38
C GLU A 140 1.39 -14.78 4.61
N ALA A 141 0.64 -15.69 4.03
CA ALA A 141 -0.81 -15.60 3.98
C ALA A 141 -1.47 -16.96 4.18
N ASP A 142 -2.61 -16.95 4.82
CA ASP A 142 -3.52 -18.08 4.91
C ASP A 142 -4.40 -18.14 3.67
N LEU A 143 -4.52 -19.35 3.11
CA LEU A 143 -5.44 -19.67 2.03
C LEU A 143 -6.60 -20.48 2.61
N LYS A 144 -7.81 -19.99 2.40
CA LYS A 144 -9.06 -20.66 2.76
C LYS A 144 -9.92 -20.84 1.51
N GLY A 145 -10.40 -22.03 1.27
CA GLY A 145 -11.28 -22.35 0.15
C GLY A 145 -12.57 -23.00 0.64
N TYR A 146 -13.70 -22.40 0.32
CA TYR A 146 -15.03 -22.87 0.70
C TYR A 146 -15.74 -23.41 -0.52
N GLY A 147 -16.24 -24.66 -0.45
CA GLY A 147 -16.86 -25.33 -1.59
C GLY A 147 -15.91 -25.59 -2.77
N THR A 148 -14.61 -25.60 -2.54
CA THR A 148 -13.59 -25.69 -3.61
C THR A 148 -13.19 -27.12 -3.95
N LYS A 149 -13.60 -28.12 -3.17
CA LYS A 149 -13.36 -29.53 -3.49
C LYS A 149 -14.37 -30.06 -4.50
N SER A 150 -13.90 -30.88 -5.41
CA SER A 150 -14.76 -31.60 -6.34
C SER A 150 -15.59 -32.67 -5.63
N PRO A 151 -16.90 -32.73 -5.84
CA PRO A 151 -17.74 -33.84 -5.36
C PRO A 151 -17.29 -35.19 -5.93
N ALA A 152 -16.63 -35.21 -7.07
CA ALA A 152 -16.11 -36.41 -7.74
C ALA A 152 -14.70 -36.81 -7.25
N SER A 153 -14.14 -36.13 -6.26
CA SER A 153 -12.82 -36.49 -5.71
C SER A 153 -12.93 -37.85 -4.98
N PRO A 154 -12.10 -38.84 -5.33
CA PRO A 154 -12.10 -40.14 -4.64
C PRO A 154 -11.66 -40.04 -3.18
N LEU A 155 -11.18 -38.89 -2.73
CA LEU A 155 -10.74 -38.65 -1.35
C LEU A 155 -11.87 -38.22 -0.43
N GLY A 156 -13.11 -38.22 -0.89
CA GLY A 156 -14.33 -37.92 -0.15
C GLY A 156 -14.14 -36.95 0.97
N GLY A 157 -14.94 -35.98 1.15
CA GLY A 157 -14.79 -35.22 2.35
C GLY A 157 -15.06 -33.75 2.26
N SER A 158 -14.85 -33.03 3.33
CA SER A 158 -15.22 -31.66 3.56
C SER A 158 -14.93 -30.74 2.36
N ASN A 159 -15.85 -29.84 2.09
CA ASN A 159 -15.79 -28.92 0.94
C ASN A 159 -14.78 -27.80 1.08
N ASP A 160 -14.01 -27.78 2.17
CA ASP A 160 -13.11 -26.69 2.51
C ASP A 160 -11.65 -27.11 2.33
N VAL A 161 -10.85 -26.20 1.81
CA VAL A 161 -9.39 -26.37 1.63
C VAL A 161 -8.70 -25.29 2.44
N PHE A 162 -7.70 -25.72 3.22
CA PHE A 162 -6.82 -24.81 3.96
C PHE A 162 -5.38 -25.03 3.51
N GLY A 163 -4.63 -23.96 3.42
CA GLY A 163 -3.22 -24.00 3.02
C GLY A 163 -2.53 -22.69 3.28
N ASN A 164 -1.25 -22.65 2.97
CA ASN A 164 -0.47 -21.43 3.07
C ASN A 164 -0.27 -20.84 1.67
N ALA A 165 -0.29 -19.53 1.61
CA ALA A 165 0.05 -18.76 0.43
C ALA A 165 1.20 -17.79 0.78
N TYR A 166 2.01 -17.45 -0.18
CA TYR A 166 3.05 -16.45 -0.03
C TYR A 166 3.15 -15.61 -1.31
N GLY A 167 3.59 -14.38 -1.13
CA GLY A 167 3.69 -13.47 -2.25
C GLY A 167 4.64 -12.31 -1.97
N VAL A 168 4.91 -11.53 -3.01
CA VAL A 168 5.72 -10.33 -2.89
C VAL A 168 4.91 -9.15 -3.40
N VAL A 169 4.85 -8.10 -2.57
CA VAL A 169 4.27 -6.80 -2.94
C VAL A 169 5.34 -5.74 -2.78
N THR A 170 5.55 -4.95 -3.83
CA THR A 170 6.47 -3.81 -3.76
C THR A 170 5.68 -2.52 -3.76
N LEU A 171 5.72 -1.81 -2.63
CA LEU A 171 5.16 -0.47 -2.54
C LEU A 171 6.08 0.51 -3.27
N PRO A 172 5.53 1.41 -4.09
CA PRO A 172 6.32 2.33 -4.91
C PRO A 172 7.06 3.35 -4.08
N ASP A 173 8.19 3.80 -4.60
CA ASP A 173 8.86 5.01 -4.16
C ASP A 173 8.12 6.25 -4.64
N SER A 174 8.34 7.35 -3.94
CA SER A 174 7.70 8.63 -4.27
C SER A 174 8.60 9.82 -4.02
N TRP A 175 8.36 10.85 -4.81
CA TRP A 175 8.93 12.18 -4.68
C TRP A 175 7.83 13.19 -4.39
N ASP A 176 8.00 13.98 -3.35
CA ASP A 176 7.17 15.14 -3.05
C ASP A 176 8.01 16.40 -3.22
N ILE A 177 7.53 17.37 -3.99
CA ILE A 177 8.11 18.69 -4.11
C ILE A 177 7.05 19.68 -3.66
N GLY A 178 7.39 20.51 -2.67
CA GLY A 178 6.50 21.52 -2.12
C GLY A 178 7.14 22.91 -2.20
N TYR A 179 6.36 23.90 -2.58
CA TYR A 179 6.72 25.29 -2.49
C TYR A 179 5.75 26.02 -1.59
N ASN A 180 6.28 26.81 -0.66
CA ASN A 180 5.51 27.56 0.32
C ASN A 180 5.82 29.06 0.18
N HIS A 181 4.76 29.87 0.09
CA HIS A 181 4.84 31.32 0.04
C HIS A 181 4.01 31.97 1.15
N LYS A 182 4.65 32.79 1.98
CA LYS A 182 3.99 33.57 3.03
C LYS A 182 3.71 34.98 2.49
N PHE A 183 2.46 35.30 2.24
CA PHE A 183 2.07 36.66 1.84
C PHE A 183 2.28 37.63 2.99
N ASP A 184 1.87 37.23 4.19
CA ASP A 184 2.00 37.96 5.43
C ASP A 184 2.08 37.00 6.63
N LYS A 185 1.88 37.51 7.86
CA LYS A 185 1.94 36.69 9.10
C LYS A 185 0.74 35.74 9.27
N LYS A 186 -0.33 35.95 8.51
CA LYS A 186 -1.59 35.21 8.63
C LYS A 186 -1.87 34.33 7.42
N THR A 187 -1.34 34.69 6.25
CA THR A 187 -1.72 34.06 4.99
C THR A 187 -0.53 33.34 4.35
N ARG A 188 -0.70 32.06 4.07
CA ARG A 188 0.29 31.18 3.44
C ARG A 188 -0.32 30.39 2.29
N LEU A 189 0.39 30.31 1.17
CA LEU A 189 0.07 29.43 0.03
C LEU A 189 1.07 28.28 -0.01
N GLU A 190 0.57 27.08 -0.21
CA GLU A 190 1.36 25.88 -0.46
C GLU A 190 0.99 25.27 -1.82
N LEU A 191 2.00 25.01 -2.64
CA LEU A 191 1.89 24.26 -3.89
C LEU A 191 2.67 22.96 -3.73
N LYS A 192 2.05 21.82 -4.08
CA LYS A 192 2.69 20.52 -3.97
C LYS A 192 2.52 19.70 -5.23
N ALA A 193 3.60 19.05 -5.66
CA ALA A 193 3.61 18.01 -6.68
C ALA A 193 4.16 16.72 -6.08
N THR A 194 3.43 15.62 -6.25
CA THR A 194 3.85 14.28 -5.82
C THR A 194 3.96 13.39 -7.04
N ARG A 195 5.11 12.78 -7.27
CA ARG A 195 5.29 11.69 -8.22
C ARG A 195 5.34 10.36 -7.46
N THR A 196 4.55 9.40 -7.89
CA THR A 196 4.58 8.03 -7.37
C THR A 196 4.92 7.07 -8.50
N ASN A 197 5.97 6.27 -8.32
CA ASN A 197 6.49 5.36 -9.33
C ASN A 197 5.73 4.01 -9.32
N TRP A 198 4.44 4.07 -9.69
CA TRP A 198 3.53 2.93 -9.70
C TRP A 198 3.93 1.82 -10.67
N SER A 199 4.78 2.11 -11.67
CA SER A 199 5.35 1.12 -12.56
C SER A 199 6.14 0.02 -11.82
N THR A 200 6.56 0.26 -10.57
CA THR A 200 7.19 -0.75 -9.71
C THR A 200 6.21 -1.80 -9.17
N TYR A 201 4.90 -1.51 -9.19
CA TYR A 201 3.84 -2.45 -8.86
C TYR A 201 3.33 -3.13 -10.14
N ASP A 202 4.18 -3.96 -10.73
CA ASP A 202 3.95 -4.59 -12.03
C ASP A 202 2.96 -5.75 -11.92
N ALA A 203 3.13 -6.63 -10.93
CA ALA A 203 2.27 -7.78 -10.72
C ALA A 203 2.16 -8.16 -9.24
N LEU A 204 1.03 -8.72 -8.88
CA LEU A 204 0.85 -9.46 -7.64
C LEU A 204 0.99 -10.95 -7.94
N ASN A 205 2.11 -11.54 -7.55
CA ASN A 205 2.36 -12.97 -7.67
C ASN A 205 2.05 -13.64 -6.33
N VAL A 206 1.13 -14.58 -6.34
CA VAL A 206 0.77 -15.39 -5.17
C VAL A 206 1.11 -16.84 -5.46
N TYR A 207 1.82 -17.48 -4.55
CA TYR A 207 2.22 -18.88 -4.62
C TYR A 207 1.51 -19.67 -3.54
N PHE A 208 1.21 -20.93 -3.81
CA PHE A 208 0.52 -21.83 -2.89
C PHE A 208 1.35 -23.07 -2.63
N ASP A 209 1.40 -23.54 -1.38
CA ASP A 209 2.12 -24.77 -1.02
C ASP A 209 1.38 -26.04 -1.43
N LYS A 210 0.04 -25.97 -1.56
CA LYS A 210 -0.80 -27.11 -1.88
C LYS A 210 -1.80 -26.77 -2.99
N SER A 211 -2.09 -27.77 -3.82
CA SER A 211 -3.13 -27.63 -4.83
C SER A 211 -4.53 -27.59 -4.19
N LEU A 212 -5.33 -26.60 -4.58
CA LEU A 212 -6.72 -26.43 -4.14
C LEU A 212 -7.65 -27.57 -4.62
N ILE A 213 -7.26 -28.34 -5.62
CA ILE A 213 -8.10 -29.36 -6.28
C ILE A 213 -7.50 -30.76 -6.23
N GLY A 214 -6.57 -31.03 -5.29
CA GLY A 214 -5.97 -32.34 -5.13
C GLY A 214 -4.95 -32.74 -6.23
N ILE A 215 -4.58 -31.83 -7.11
CA ILE A 215 -3.50 -32.05 -8.09
C ILE A 215 -2.17 -31.85 -7.36
N THR A 216 -1.30 -32.84 -7.38
CA THR A 216 0.03 -32.74 -6.78
C THR A 216 0.91 -31.77 -7.58
N GLY A 217 1.41 -30.72 -6.93
CA GLY A 217 2.34 -29.75 -7.50
C GLY A 217 2.15 -28.34 -6.93
N LYS A 218 3.17 -27.51 -7.06
CA LYS A 218 3.06 -26.07 -6.81
C LYS A 218 2.11 -25.47 -7.85
N VAL A 219 0.98 -24.96 -7.42
CA VAL A 219 0.13 -24.14 -8.28
C VAL A 219 0.65 -22.72 -8.19
N GLU A 220 1.38 -22.27 -9.19
CA GLU A 220 1.63 -20.87 -9.41
C GLU A 220 0.28 -20.22 -9.75
N SER A 221 -0.12 -19.24 -8.97
CA SER A 221 -1.26 -18.41 -9.37
C SER A 221 -0.87 -17.70 -10.66
N SER A 222 -1.80 -17.57 -11.57
CA SER A 222 -1.60 -16.67 -12.70
C SER A 222 -1.22 -15.30 -12.16
N PRO A 223 -0.09 -14.72 -12.56
CA PRO A 223 0.30 -13.40 -12.11
C PRO A 223 -0.81 -12.39 -12.44
N SER A 224 -1.28 -11.67 -11.45
CA SER A 224 -2.23 -10.58 -11.69
C SER A 224 -1.44 -9.36 -12.15
N ALA A 225 -1.21 -9.29 -13.48
CA ALA A 225 -0.53 -8.13 -14.07
C ALA A 225 -1.31 -6.86 -13.77
N LYS A 226 -0.63 -5.85 -13.29
CA LYS A 226 -1.21 -4.54 -12.97
C LYS A 226 -0.93 -3.52 -14.06
N ASN A 227 0.26 -3.57 -14.66
CA ASN A 227 0.68 -2.66 -15.74
C ASN A 227 0.43 -1.19 -15.40
N TRP A 228 0.66 -0.81 -14.15
CA TRP A 228 0.41 0.55 -13.71
C TRP A 228 1.53 1.47 -14.20
N SER A 229 1.13 2.70 -14.53
CA SER A 229 2.06 3.76 -14.94
C SER A 229 2.31 4.71 -13.79
N ASP A 230 3.48 5.35 -13.81
CA ASP A 230 3.83 6.40 -12.86
C ASP A 230 2.82 7.54 -12.90
N GLY A 231 2.45 8.01 -11.72
CA GLY A 231 1.42 9.02 -11.55
C GLY A 231 1.94 10.32 -10.94
N TRP A 232 1.32 11.43 -11.32
CA TRP A 232 1.50 12.72 -10.70
C TRP A 232 0.23 13.16 -9.99
N ARG A 233 0.40 13.75 -8.81
CA ARG A 233 -0.66 14.42 -8.06
C ARG A 233 -0.22 15.84 -7.74
N TYR A 234 -1.08 16.80 -8.03
CA TYR A 234 -0.87 18.20 -7.71
C TYR A 234 -1.86 18.62 -6.63
N ALA A 235 -1.41 19.45 -5.70
CA ALA A 235 -2.24 20.02 -4.65
C ALA A 235 -1.90 21.48 -4.43
N ILE A 236 -2.91 22.25 -4.06
CA ILE A 236 -2.81 23.64 -3.63
C ILE A 236 -3.48 23.77 -2.27
N GLY A 237 -2.82 24.42 -1.34
CA GLY A 237 -3.33 24.73 0.00
C GLY A 237 -3.23 26.22 0.28
N LEU A 238 -4.25 26.78 0.89
CA LEU A 238 -4.26 28.14 1.39
C LEU A 238 -4.60 28.07 2.89
N GLU A 239 -3.77 28.72 3.70
CA GLU A 239 -4.00 28.86 5.13
C GLU A 239 -4.15 30.36 5.46
N HIS A 240 -5.15 30.68 6.25
CA HIS A 240 -5.38 32.03 6.78
C HIS A 240 -5.79 31.93 8.24
N ASN A 241 -5.03 32.62 9.14
CA ASN A 241 -5.21 32.61 10.61
C ASN A 241 -5.75 33.95 11.11
#